data_8f49fff87a50a25aa06cbc458f6f58c5
#
_entry.id   8f49fff87a50a25aa06cbc458f6f58c5
#
_cell.length_a   1.000
_cell.length_b   1.000
_cell.length_c   1.000
_cell.angle_alpha   90.00
_cell.angle_beta   90.00
_cell.angle_gamma   90.00
#
_symmetry.space_group_name_H-M   'P 1'
#
loop_
_entity.id
_entity.type
_entity.pdbx_description
1 polymer ?
#
loop_
_entity_poly.entity_id
_entity_poly.type
_entity_poly.pdbx_seq_one_letter_code
_entity_poly.pdbx_strand_id
1 'polypeptide(L)'
;MKKKLFIFSNESISVEDDKFYCDNLDLKSTPEGLNKKFEVNLLGRKSHKKRSHEIKIKRIKIFNNIFSYLSEVKSASKNLDCKFLIISISPYTFLISIFLKILGQKPIVYLRSDGYGEYKAILGKIGPLIYHFMFSITGAISNLISCRDYILRGKKGKLISPSQLDSVWLRQPKNIEIRNFKLLYVGRIRVEKGIFALSELIRNKRDISLTIIGAEKGSSSKINQSNIKILPTQSNKTKLIKHYDDNNIFVLPSFTEGHPMVLLEALARRR
;
A
#
# COMPACT_ATOMS: atom_id res chain seq x y z
N MET A 1 11.98 -22.08 -17.06
CA MET A 1 12.54 -21.15 -16.04
C MET A 1 11.59 -19.96 -15.86
N LYS A 2 11.43 -19.42 -14.63
CA LYS A 2 10.67 -18.19 -14.42
C LYS A 2 11.45 -16.99 -14.98
N LYS A 3 10.74 -16.06 -15.65
CA LYS A 3 11.35 -14.80 -16.09
C LYS A 3 11.75 -13.95 -14.88
N LYS A 4 12.87 -13.24 -14.97
CA LYS A 4 13.34 -12.34 -13.92
C LYS A 4 12.54 -11.05 -13.92
N LEU A 5 12.14 -10.60 -12.75
CA LEU A 5 11.45 -9.33 -12.54
C LEU A 5 12.22 -8.50 -11.50
N PHE A 6 12.71 -7.35 -11.91
CA PHE A 6 13.31 -6.37 -10.99
C PHE A 6 12.26 -5.35 -10.59
N ILE A 7 12.07 -5.19 -9.29
CA ILE A 7 11.11 -4.24 -8.71
C ILE A 7 11.89 -3.14 -8.01
N PHE A 8 11.69 -1.90 -8.43
CA PHE A 8 12.33 -0.72 -7.87
C PHE A 8 11.34 0.10 -7.05
N SER A 9 11.75 0.45 -5.84
CA SER A 9 10.95 1.30 -4.96
C SER A 9 11.82 2.30 -4.21
N ASN A 10 11.25 3.46 -3.89
CA ASN A 10 11.86 4.46 -3.01
C ASN A 10 11.58 4.16 -1.52
N GLU A 11 10.78 3.16 -1.23
CA GLU A 11 10.44 2.77 0.14
C GLU A 11 11.66 2.25 0.89
N SER A 12 11.68 2.52 2.18
CA SER A 12 12.77 2.12 3.05
C SER A 12 12.53 0.73 3.61
N ILE A 13 13.57 -0.12 3.58
CA ILE A 13 13.56 -1.49 4.06
C ILE A 13 14.59 -1.62 5.19
N SER A 14 14.18 -2.14 6.35
CA SER A 14 15.10 -2.51 7.44
C SER A 14 15.46 -3.99 7.37
N VAL A 15 16.61 -4.32 7.97
CA VAL A 15 17.08 -5.69 8.13
C VAL A 15 17.20 -5.98 9.62
N GLU A 16 16.61 -7.08 10.06
CA GLU A 16 16.69 -7.59 11.44
C GLU A 16 16.76 -9.13 11.35
N ASP A 17 17.75 -9.73 11.99
CA ASP A 17 17.93 -11.19 12.03
C ASP A 17 17.83 -11.85 10.63
N ASP A 18 18.55 -11.29 9.64
CA ASP A 18 18.55 -11.72 8.23
C ASP A 18 17.18 -11.66 7.54
N LYS A 19 16.21 -10.97 8.13
CA LYS A 19 14.89 -10.74 7.57
C LYS A 19 14.72 -9.29 7.16
N PHE A 20 13.92 -9.08 6.14
CA PHE A 20 13.65 -7.75 5.57
C PHE A 20 12.25 -7.27 5.95
N TYR A 21 12.14 -6.01 6.36
CA TYR A 21 10.88 -5.41 6.81
C TYR A 21 10.60 -4.08 6.14
N CYS A 22 9.32 -3.80 5.87
CA CYS A 22 8.83 -2.52 5.36
C CYS A 22 7.58 -2.08 6.13
N ASP A 23 7.18 -0.79 6.02
CA ASP A 23 5.92 -0.32 6.60
C ASP A 23 4.77 -0.32 5.60
N ASN A 24 5.08 -0.46 4.31
CA ASN A 24 4.10 -0.39 3.24
C ASN A 24 3.66 -1.81 2.82
N LEU A 25 2.40 -2.14 3.08
CA LEU A 25 1.83 -3.43 2.74
C LEU A 25 1.87 -3.74 1.24
N ASP A 26 1.79 -2.73 0.37
CA ASP A 26 1.90 -2.95 -1.08
C ASP A 26 3.33 -3.30 -1.50
N LEU A 27 4.34 -2.75 -0.80
CA LEU A 27 5.73 -3.13 -1.03
C LEU A 27 6.01 -4.57 -0.60
N LYS A 28 5.26 -5.09 0.37
CA LYS A 28 5.29 -6.50 0.77
C LYS A 28 4.50 -7.37 -0.22
N SER A 29 3.24 -7.08 -0.40
CA SER A 29 2.29 -7.95 -1.10
C SER A 29 2.53 -8.04 -2.61
N THR A 30 2.93 -6.93 -3.25
CA THR A 30 3.19 -6.91 -4.69
C THR A 30 4.35 -7.82 -5.09
N PRO A 31 5.55 -7.72 -4.48
CA PRO A 31 6.64 -8.64 -4.78
C PRO A 31 6.33 -10.10 -4.41
N GLU A 32 5.72 -10.35 -3.25
CA GLU A 32 5.33 -11.70 -2.81
C GLU A 32 4.33 -12.35 -3.77
N GLY A 33 3.34 -11.59 -4.22
CA GLY A 33 2.35 -12.05 -5.20
C GLY A 33 2.96 -12.37 -6.56
N LEU A 34 3.81 -11.49 -7.07
CA LEU A 34 4.49 -11.67 -8.34
C LEU A 34 5.54 -12.78 -8.32
N ASN A 35 6.12 -13.08 -7.15
CA ASN A 35 7.11 -14.16 -6.99
C ASN A 35 6.53 -15.57 -7.27
N LYS A 36 5.21 -15.71 -7.32
CA LYS A 36 4.54 -16.94 -7.76
C LYS A 36 4.81 -17.22 -9.24
N LYS A 37 4.88 -16.19 -10.09
CA LYS A 37 5.04 -16.31 -11.56
C LYS A 37 6.41 -15.90 -12.05
N PHE A 38 7.10 -15.01 -11.37
CA PHE A 38 8.40 -14.44 -11.72
C PHE A 38 9.45 -14.80 -10.66
N GLU A 39 10.72 -14.72 -11.06
CA GLU A 39 11.84 -14.67 -10.14
C GLU A 39 12.05 -13.21 -9.73
N VAL A 40 11.47 -12.82 -8.58
CA VAL A 40 11.44 -11.43 -8.16
C VAL A 40 12.74 -11.03 -7.46
N ASN A 41 13.31 -9.90 -7.90
CA ASN A 41 14.41 -9.20 -7.26
C ASN A 41 13.89 -7.82 -6.82
N LEU A 42 13.74 -7.62 -5.50
CA LEU A 42 13.28 -6.34 -4.95
C LEU A 42 14.47 -5.46 -4.59
N LEU A 43 14.43 -4.22 -5.03
CA LEU A 43 15.42 -3.19 -4.74
C LEU A 43 14.75 -2.03 -4.01
N GLY A 44 15.29 -1.68 -2.85
CA GLY A 44 14.78 -0.59 -2.02
C GLY A 44 15.88 0.18 -1.31
N ARG A 45 15.50 1.20 -0.55
CA ARG A 45 16.42 2.02 0.24
C ARG A 45 16.63 1.41 1.62
N LYS A 46 17.84 1.55 2.16
CA LYS A 46 18.13 1.13 3.54
C LYS A 46 17.38 2.01 4.54
N SER A 47 16.73 1.38 5.53
CA SER A 47 16.20 2.02 6.71
C SER A 47 17.07 1.75 7.92
N HIS A 48 17.32 2.79 8.73
CA HIS A 48 17.93 2.65 10.05
C HIS A 48 16.89 2.48 11.17
N LYS A 49 15.59 2.65 10.84
CA LYS A 49 14.49 2.47 11.78
C LYS A 49 13.85 1.12 11.55
N LYS A 50 13.48 0.45 12.64
CA LYS A 50 12.71 -0.79 12.60
C LYS A 50 11.42 -0.61 11.80
N ARG A 51 11.06 -1.58 10.97
CA ARG A 51 9.83 -1.62 10.17
C ARG A 51 8.93 -2.76 10.63
N SER A 52 7.66 -2.72 10.24
CA SER A 52 6.61 -3.54 10.86
C SER A 52 6.26 -4.83 10.12
N HIS A 53 6.46 -4.88 8.79
CA HIS A 53 5.97 -5.99 7.97
C HIS A 53 7.12 -6.75 7.30
N GLU A 54 7.31 -8.03 7.65
CA GLU A 54 8.29 -8.91 7.03
C GLU A 54 7.96 -9.17 5.55
N ILE A 55 8.97 -9.04 4.67
CA ILE A 55 8.88 -9.31 3.23
C ILE A 55 9.45 -10.71 2.97
N LYS A 56 8.61 -11.61 2.48
CA LYS A 56 8.95 -13.03 2.29
C LYS A 56 9.32 -13.37 0.86
N ILE A 57 10.39 -12.76 0.34
CA ILE A 57 11.01 -13.13 -0.93
C ILE A 57 12.50 -13.35 -0.75
N LYS A 58 13.10 -14.20 -1.60
CA LYS A 58 14.50 -14.63 -1.43
C LYS A 58 15.53 -13.58 -1.83
N ARG A 59 15.19 -12.67 -2.75
CA ARG A 59 16.16 -11.74 -3.35
C ARG A 59 15.74 -10.30 -3.10
N ILE A 60 16.32 -9.72 -2.06
CA ILE A 60 16.14 -8.31 -1.70
C ILE A 60 17.52 -7.67 -1.62
N LYS A 61 17.67 -6.53 -2.28
CA LYS A 61 18.86 -5.68 -2.20
C LYS A 61 18.47 -4.31 -1.68
N ILE A 62 19.24 -3.79 -0.75
CA ILE A 62 19.03 -2.48 -0.14
C ILE A 62 20.24 -1.58 -0.39
N PHE A 63 19.97 -0.31 -0.62
CA PHE A 63 20.97 0.66 -1.02
C PHE A 63 20.95 1.91 -0.14
N ASN A 64 22.13 2.43 0.17
CA ASN A 64 22.30 3.66 0.95
C ASN A 64 22.27 4.91 0.07
N ASN A 65 22.70 4.79 -1.19
CA ASN A 65 22.82 5.92 -2.12
C ASN A 65 22.35 5.56 -3.53
N ILE A 66 22.11 6.58 -4.34
CA ILE A 66 21.61 6.42 -5.71
C ILE A 66 22.63 5.77 -6.64
N PHE A 67 23.92 6.00 -6.45
CA PHE A 67 24.97 5.48 -7.36
C PHE A 67 25.05 3.95 -7.28
N SER A 68 25.08 3.40 -6.05
CA SER A 68 25.04 1.95 -5.87
C SER A 68 23.74 1.33 -6.41
N TYR A 69 22.63 2.05 -6.30
CA TYR A 69 21.35 1.63 -6.87
C TYR A 69 21.42 1.58 -8.42
N LEU A 70 21.92 2.63 -9.07
CA LEU A 70 22.06 2.68 -10.53
C LEU A 70 23.06 1.65 -11.07
N SER A 71 24.14 1.36 -10.34
CA SER A 71 25.06 0.27 -10.66
C SER A 71 24.36 -1.08 -10.74
N GLU A 72 23.46 -1.37 -9.78
CA GLU A 72 22.67 -2.60 -9.80
C GLU A 72 21.66 -2.61 -10.96
N VAL A 73 21.03 -1.47 -11.27
CA VAL A 73 20.15 -1.32 -12.44
C VAL A 73 20.89 -1.66 -13.73
N LYS A 74 22.14 -1.15 -13.87
CA LYS A 74 23.00 -1.46 -15.04
C LYS A 74 23.32 -2.95 -15.11
N SER A 75 23.65 -3.58 -13.99
CA SER A 75 23.90 -5.03 -13.94
C SER A 75 22.67 -5.83 -14.34
N ALA A 76 21.49 -5.44 -13.80
CA ALA A 76 20.21 -6.08 -14.10
C ALA A 76 19.85 -5.97 -15.59
N SER A 77 20.10 -4.81 -16.22
CA SER A 77 19.72 -4.52 -17.60
C SER A 77 20.49 -5.34 -18.65
N LYS A 78 21.64 -5.92 -18.29
CA LYS A 78 22.42 -6.81 -19.17
C LYS A 78 21.70 -8.14 -19.46
N ASN A 79 20.72 -8.51 -18.66
CA ASN A 79 19.95 -9.73 -18.87
C ASN A 79 18.79 -9.46 -19.85
N LEU A 80 18.82 -10.06 -21.03
CA LEU A 80 17.86 -9.85 -22.11
C LEU A 80 16.40 -10.26 -21.75
N ASP A 81 16.23 -11.19 -20.83
CA ASP A 81 14.93 -11.76 -20.45
C ASP A 81 14.37 -11.18 -19.15
N CYS A 82 14.72 -9.93 -18.83
CA CYS A 82 14.26 -9.25 -17.63
C CYS A 82 13.08 -8.31 -17.89
N LYS A 83 12.23 -8.18 -16.87
CA LYS A 83 11.20 -7.13 -16.79
C LYS A 83 11.52 -6.20 -15.63
N PHE A 84 11.14 -4.93 -15.79
CA PHE A 84 11.40 -3.86 -14.83
C PHE A 84 10.09 -3.23 -14.39
N LEU A 85 9.82 -3.28 -13.09
CA LEU A 85 8.65 -2.67 -12.46
C LEU A 85 9.12 -1.59 -11.47
N ILE A 86 8.63 -0.39 -11.66
CA ILE A 86 8.86 0.75 -10.77
C ILE A 86 7.58 1.00 -9.97
N ILE A 87 7.68 1.03 -8.65
CA ILE A 87 6.55 1.32 -7.76
C ILE A 87 6.60 2.79 -7.38
N SER A 88 5.61 3.55 -7.82
CA SER A 88 5.43 4.99 -7.64
C SER A 88 6.54 5.86 -8.21
N ILE A 89 6.22 7.13 -8.49
CA ILE A 89 7.19 8.12 -8.98
C ILE A 89 7.70 8.93 -7.80
N SER A 90 9.01 8.94 -7.64
CA SER A 90 9.77 9.72 -6.68
C SER A 90 11.07 10.17 -7.32
N PRO A 91 11.88 11.07 -6.75
CA PRO A 91 13.16 11.45 -7.35
C PRO A 91 14.07 10.26 -7.68
N TYR A 92 14.15 9.27 -6.78
CA TYR A 92 14.95 8.06 -7.01
C TYR A 92 14.41 7.19 -8.15
N THR A 93 13.13 6.90 -8.14
CA THR A 93 12.51 6.04 -9.17
C THR A 93 12.40 6.75 -10.52
N PHE A 94 12.29 8.07 -10.52
CA PHE A 94 12.38 8.91 -11.72
C PHE A 94 13.75 8.76 -12.39
N LEU A 95 14.84 8.93 -11.63
CA LEU A 95 16.19 8.72 -12.15
C LEU A 95 16.41 7.30 -12.68
N ILE A 96 15.87 6.29 -11.98
CA ILE A 96 15.92 4.89 -12.44
C ILE A 96 15.17 4.73 -13.77
N SER A 97 14.02 5.37 -13.95
CA SER A 97 13.23 5.28 -15.17
C SER A 97 13.99 5.86 -16.39
N ILE A 98 14.64 7.01 -16.20
CA ILE A 98 15.50 7.62 -17.22
C ILE A 98 16.69 6.71 -17.54
N PHE A 99 17.36 6.20 -16.50
CA PHE A 99 18.54 5.36 -16.69
C PHE A 99 18.21 4.06 -17.43
N LEU A 100 17.08 3.42 -17.09
CA LEU A 100 16.58 2.26 -17.83
C LEU A 100 16.30 2.60 -19.30
N LYS A 101 15.73 3.78 -19.57
CA LYS A 101 15.49 4.24 -20.95
C LYS A 101 16.79 4.41 -21.73
N ILE A 102 17.85 5.01 -21.12
CA ILE A 102 19.19 5.15 -21.71
C ILE A 102 19.78 3.77 -22.03
N LEU A 103 19.54 2.77 -21.19
CA LEU A 103 19.96 1.38 -21.39
C LEU A 103 19.06 0.59 -22.37
N GLY A 104 18.18 1.27 -23.12
CA GLY A 104 17.29 0.65 -24.11
C GLY A 104 16.11 -0.13 -23.51
N GLN A 105 15.88 -0.02 -22.21
CA GLN A 105 14.80 -0.73 -21.52
C GLN A 105 13.55 0.14 -21.41
N LYS A 106 12.37 -0.48 -21.44
CA LYS A 106 11.08 0.20 -21.24
C LYS A 106 10.41 -0.34 -19.96
N PRO A 107 10.57 0.34 -18.81
CA PRO A 107 10.00 -0.13 -17.56
C PRO A 107 8.47 -0.02 -17.54
N ILE A 108 7.87 -0.80 -16.67
CA ILE A 108 6.47 -0.62 -16.26
C ILE A 108 6.48 0.24 -14.99
N VAL A 109 5.68 1.30 -14.95
CA VAL A 109 5.55 2.16 -13.77
C VAL A 109 4.16 1.98 -13.17
N TYR A 110 4.12 1.53 -11.92
CA TYR A 110 2.89 1.35 -11.17
C TYR A 110 2.59 2.59 -10.34
N LEU A 111 1.53 3.30 -10.73
CA LEU A 111 1.01 4.48 -10.05
C LEU A 111 -0.04 4.04 -9.03
N ARG A 112 0.33 4.00 -7.75
CA ARG A 112 -0.54 3.53 -6.66
C ARG A 112 -1.49 4.59 -6.13
N SER A 113 -1.04 5.84 -6.12
CA SER A 113 -1.69 6.99 -5.47
C SER A 113 -1.58 8.24 -6.34
N ASP A 114 -2.36 9.26 -6.01
CA ASP A 114 -2.24 10.56 -6.66
C ASP A 114 -1.02 11.32 -6.15
N GLY A 115 0.09 11.19 -6.88
CA GLY A 115 1.33 11.86 -6.54
C GLY A 115 1.24 13.38 -6.54
N TYR A 116 0.30 13.99 -7.28
CA TYR A 116 0.08 15.44 -7.22
C TYR A 116 -0.40 15.86 -5.82
N GLY A 117 -1.36 15.12 -5.27
CA GLY A 117 -1.86 15.34 -3.92
C GLY A 117 -0.80 15.10 -2.85
N GLU A 118 -0.03 14.02 -3.00
CA GLU A 118 1.07 13.69 -2.07
C GLU A 118 2.15 14.76 -2.06
N TYR A 119 2.63 15.19 -3.24
CA TYR A 119 3.67 16.21 -3.33
C TYR A 119 3.17 17.59 -2.88
N LYS A 120 1.90 17.91 -3.10
CA LYS A 120 1.28 19.11 -2.54
C LYS A 120 1.29 19.10 -1.01
N ALA A 121 1.01 17.96 -0.40
CA ALA A 121 1.02 17.80 1.05
C ALA A 121 2.45 17.90 1.64
N ILE A 122 3.49 17.41 0.91
CA ILE A 122 4.88 17.39 1.38
C ILE A 122 5.59 18.74 1.12
N LEU A 123 5.42 19.33 -0.07
CA LEU A 123 6.19 20.49 -0.55
C LEU A 123 5.33 21.73 -0.81
N GLY A 124 4.05 21.71 -0.40
CA GLY A 124 3.13 22.83 -0.62
C GLY A 124 2.85 23.08 -2.10
N LYS A 125 2.72 24.36 -2.48
CA LYS A 125 2.32 24.77 -3.85
C LYS A 125 3.31 24.35 -4.95
N ILE A 126 4.58 24.17 -4.63
CA ILE A 126 5.63 23.77 -5.59
C ILE A 126 5.59 22.25 -5.87
N GLY A 127 5.10 21.48 -4.92
CA GLY A 127 5.06 20.02 -5.01
C GLY A 127 4.43 19.47 -6.30
N PRO A 128 3.23 19.92 -6.70
CA PRO A 128 2.58 19.48 -7.92
C PRO A 128 3.39 19.77 -9.20
N LEU A 129 4.15 20.88 -9.26
CA LEU A 129 4.99 21.22 -10.40
C LEU A 129 6.17 20.25 -10.53
N ILE A 130 6.85 19.96 -9.42
CA ILE A 130 7.95 18.99 -9.37
C ILE A 130 7.43 17.61 -9.78
N TYR A 131 6.29 17.19 -9.22
CA TYR A 131 5.71 15.91 -9.58
C TYR A 131 5.29 15.87 -11.05
N HIS A 132 4.70 16.95 -11.60
CA HIS A 132 4.30 17.04 -12.99
C HIS A 132 5.47 16.84 -13.94
N PHE A 133 6.62 17.45 -13.66
CA PHE A 133 7.84 17.27 -14.44
C PHE A 133 8.25 15.79 -14.45
N MET A 134 8.38 15.15 -13.29
CA MET A 134 8.74 13.74 -13.19
C MET A 134 7.70 12.83 -13.86
N PHE A 135 6.41 13.07 -13.63
CA PHE A 135 5.31 12.29 -14.20
C PHE A 135 5.25 12.39 -15.71
N SER A 136 5.46 13.60 -16.28
CA SER A 136 5.41 13.84 -17.72
C SER A 136 6.48 13.07 -18.46
N ILE A 137 7.72 13.13 -17.99
CA ILE A 137 8.86 12.41 -18.56
C ILE A 137 8.69 10.90 -18.37
N THR A 138 8.43 10.45 -17.14
CA THR A 138 8.27 9.02 -16.84
C THR A 138 7.15 8.42 -17.70
N GLY A 139 6.03 9.11 -17.84
CA GLY A 139 4.90 8.65 -18.63
C GLY A 139 5.17 8.56 -20.14
N ALA A 140 6.12 9.36 -20.66
CA ALA A 140 6.54 9.29 -22.06
C ALA A 140 7.46 8.10 -22.34
N ILE A 141 8.32 7.73 -21.37
CA ILE A 141 9.36 6.71 -21.56
C ILE A 141 9.01 5.32 -21.00
N SER A 142 7.86 5.18 -20.32
CA SER A 142 7.46 3.96 -19.61
C SER A 142 6.09 3.46 -20.04
N ASN A 143 5.75 2.22 -19.67
CA ASN A 143 4.39 1.72 -19.72
C ASN A 143 3.73 1.98 -18.36
N LEU A 144 2.61 2.69 -18.34
CA LEU A 144 1.92 3.00 -17.09
C LEU A 144 0.87 1.94 -16.74
N ILE A 145 0.82 1.59 -15.47
CA ILE A 145 -0.30 0.86 -14.87
C ILE A 145 -0.79 1.64 -13.64
N SER A 146 -2.07 1.64 -13.39
CA SER A 146 -2.68 2.36 -12.26
C SER A 146 -3.89 1.63 -11.70
N CYS A 147 -4.22 1.89 -10.44
CA CYS A 147 -5.45 1.38 -9.82
C CYS A 147 -6.68 2.25 -10.12
N ARG A 148 -6.50 3.47 -10.63
CA ARG A 148 -7.57 4.42 -10.95
C ARG A 148 -7.23 5.21 -12.21
N ASP A 149 -8.22 5.48 -13.03
CA ASP A 149 -8.05 6.21 -14.28
C ASP A 149 -7.57 7.65 -14.05
N TYR A 150 -8.17 8.36 -13.08
CA TYR A 150 -7.80 9.75 -12.79
C TYR A 150 -6.32 9.95 -12.42
N ILE A 151 -5.63 8.90 -11.92
CA ILE A 151 -4.20 8.95 -11.59
C ILE A 151 -3.35 8.99 -12.86
N LEU A 152 -3.84 8.43 -13.97
CA LEU A 152 -3.16 8.47 -15.27
C LEU A 152 -3.18 9.87 -15.90
N ARG A 153 -4.07 10.75 -15.46
CA ARG A 153 -4.17 12.13 -15.95
C ARG A 153 -4.22 12.22 -17.50
N GLY A 154 -5.02 11.35 -18.13
CA GLY A 154 -5.17 11.26 -19.58
C GLY A 154 -4.02 10.57 -20.32
N LYS A 155 -2.96 10.10 -19.64
CA LYS A 155 -1.92 9.30 -20.29
C LYS A 155 -2.42 7.87 -20.54
N LYS A 156 -1.97 7.28 -21.66
CA LYS A 156 -2.23 5.86 -21.93
C LYS A 156 -1.63 4.97 -20.83
N GLY A 157 -2.46 4.13 -20.24
CA GLY A 157 -2.05 3.19 -19.21
C GLY A 157 -3.05 2.06 -19.06
N LYS A 158 -2.67 1.02 -18.32
CA LYS A 158 -3.55 -0.12 -18.04
C LYS A 158 -4.08 0.00 -16.62
N LEU A 159 -5.39 -0.10 -16.45
CA LEU A 159 -6.01 -0.18 -15.14
C LEU A 159 -5.85 -1.59 -14.57
N ILE A 160 -5.50 -1.67 -13.30
CA ILE A 160 -5.39 -2.90 -12.54
C ILE A 160 -6.15 -2.74 -11.23
N SER A 161 -6.66 -3.84 -10.70
CA SER A 161 -7.30 -3.90 -9.39
C SER A 161 -6.41 -4.70 -8.44
N PRO A 162 -5.45 -4.06 -7.76
CA PRO A 162 -4.60 -4.76 -6.82
C PRO A 162 -5.45 -5.29 -5.67
N SER A 163 -5.19 -6.52 -5.25
CA SER A 163 -5.81 -7.09 -4.07
C SER A 163 -4.77 -7.84 -3.25
N GLN A 164 -4.83 -7.65 -1.93
CA GLN A 164 -4.02 -8.38 -0.96
C GLN A 164 -4.79 -9.59 -0.40
N LEU A 165 -6.01 -9.80 -0.87
CA LEU A 165 -6.85 -10.91 -0.45
C LEU A 165 -6.35 -12.23 -1.07
N ASP A 166 -6.35 -13.26 -0.26
CA ASP A 166 -6.13 -14.64 -0.68
C ASP A 166 -7.39 -15.48 -0.43
N SER A 167 -7.34 -16.77 -0.79
CA SER A 167 -8.47 -17.67 -0.61
C SER A 167 -8.95 -17.81 0.84
N VAL A 168 -8.12 -17.49 1.83
CA VAL A 168 -8.49 -17.54 3.26
C VAL A 168 -9.59 -16.52 3.57
N TRP A 169 -9.53 -15.34 2.96
CA TRP A 169 -10.55 -14.29 3.12
C TRP A 169 -11.93 -14.70 2.60
N LEU A 170 -11.98 -15.60 1.63
CA LEU A 170 -13.23 -16.04 0.99
C LEU A 170 -13.82 -17.32 1.62
N ARG A 171 -13.08 -17.95 2.56
CA ARG A 171 -13.54 -19.19 3.19
C ARG A 171 -14.64 -18.92 4.21
N GLN A 172 -15.78 -19.56 4.05
CA GLN A 172 -16.88 -19.64 5.01
C GLN A 172 -17.21 -18.28 5.70
N PRO A 173 -17.60 -17.24 4.94
CA PRO A 173 -18.03 -16.00 5.58
C PRO A 173 -19.27 -16.28 6.44
N LYS A 174 -19.28 -15.81 7.67
CA LYS A 174 -20.42 -15.95 8.56
C LYS A 174 -21.62 -15.19 8.02
N ASN A 175 -22.80 -15.76 8.17
CA ASN A 175 -24.06 -15.05 7.91
C ASN A 175 -24.22 -13.87 8.85
N ILE A 176 -24.84 -12.82 8.34
CA ILE A 176 -25.08 -11.59 9.10
C ILE A 176 -26.43 -11.71 9.79
N GLU A 177 -26.42 -11.53 11.12
CA GLU A 177 -27.64 -11.29 11.90
C GLU A 177 -27.65 -9.84 12.35
N ILE A 178 -28.65 -9.06 11.93
CA ILE A 178 -28.80 -7.66 12.30
C ILE A 178 -29.84 -7.57 13.41
N ARG A 179 -29.47 -7.97 14.60
CA ARG A 179 -30.29 -7.73 15.82
C ARG A 179 -29.84 -6.45 16.51
N ASN A 180 -28.53 -6.21 16.57
CA ASN A 180 -27.88 -5.01 17.09
C ASN A 180 -26.85 -4.52 16.08
N PHE A 181 -26.62 -3.21 15.98
CA PHE A 181 -25.66 -2.64 15.05
C PHE A 181 -24.24 -2.72 15.62
N LYS A 182 -23.47 -3.74 15.16
CA LYS A 182 -22.05 -3.91 15.51
C LYS A 182 -21.20 -3.39 14.36
N LEU A 183 -20.75 -2.15 14.49
CA LEU A 183 -19.92 -1.49 13.48
C LEU A 183 -18.46 -1.92 13.63
N LEU A 184 -17.76 -2.10 12.51
CA LEU A 184 -16.33 -2.31 12.46
C LEU A 184 -15.66 -1.22 11.62
N TYR A 185 -14.66 -0.59 12.19
CA TYR A 185 -13.71 0.25 11.47
C TYR A 185 -12.31 -0.36 11.55
N VAL A 186 -11.62 -0.46 10.41
CA VAL A 186 -10.22 -0.92 10.32
C VAL A 186 -9.38 0.15 9.65
N GLY A 187 -8.45 0.75 10.39
CA GLY A 187 -7.60 1.82 9.88
C GLY A 187 -6.99 2.66 10.99
N ARG A 188 -6.08 3.56 10.60
CA ARG A 188 -5.45 4.50 11.55
C ARG A 188 -6.46 5.48 12.12
N ILE A 189 -6.31 5.83 13.40
CA ILE A 189 -7.14 6.85 14.05
C ILE A 189 -6.56 8.23 13.70
N ARG A 190 -7.13 8.86 12.65
CA ARG A 190 -6.71 10.18 12.15
C ARG A 190 -7.94 10.99 11.71
N VAL A 191 -7.78 12.31 11.67
CA VAL A 191 -8.87 13.23 11.30
C VAL A 191 -9.38 12.95 9.89
N GLU A 192 -8.49 12.78 8.92
CA GLU A 192 -8.82 12.50 7.52
C GLU A 192 -9.54 11.16 7.30
N LYS A 193 -9.50 10.29 8.30
CA LYS A 193 -10.22 9.00 8.29
C LYS A 193 -11.64 9.10 8.87
N GLY A 194 -12.07 10.28 9.29
CA GLY A 194 -13.44 10.53 9.74
C GLY A 194 -13.86 9.82 11.02
N ILE A 195 -12.93 9.14 11.70
CA ILE A 195 -13.27 8.28 12.84
C ILE A 195 -13.76 9.06 14.05
N PHE A 196 -13.27 10.28 14.26
CA PHE A 196 -13.72 11.14 15.35
C PHE A 196 -15.16 11.60 15.13
N ALA A 197 -15.52 12.00 13.89
CA ALA A 197 -16.90 12.37 13.55
C ALA A 197 -17.86 11.18 13.71
N LEU A 198 -17.46 9.99 13.29
CA LEU A 198 -18.23 8.77 13.50
C LEU A 198 -18.44 8.50 15.00
N SER A 199 -17.39 8.63 15.81
CA SER A 199 -17.46 8.43 17.25
C SER A 199 -18.48 9.39 17.91
N GLU A 200 -18.46 10.66 17.51
CA GLU A 200 -19.45 11.65 18.02
C GLU A 200 -20.88 11.30 17.58
N LEU A 201 -21.07 10.87 16.34
CA LEU A 201 -22.39 10.52 15.78
C LEU A 201 -23.05 9.36 16.54
N ILE A 202 -22.26 8.39 17.00
CA ILE A 202 -22.78 7.21 17.73
C ILE A 202 -22.74 7.39 19.25
N ARG A 203 -22.30 8.54 19.74
CA ARG A 203 -22.32 8.85 21.17
C ARG A 203 -23.73 8.65 21.74
N ASN A 204 -23.81 7.95 22.86
CA ASN A 204 -25.08 7.68 23.55
C ASN A 204 -26.12 6.81 22.80
N LYS A 205 -25.73 6.19 21.67
CA LYS A 205 -26.59 5.21 20.97
C LYS A 205 -26.42 3.83 21.63
N ARG A 206 -27.43 3.35 22.32
CA ARG A 206 -27.38 2.10 23.10
C ARG A 206 -27.42 0.84 22.24
N ASP A 207 -28.02 0.93 21.06
CA ASP A 207 -28.18 -0.14 20.07
C ASP A 207 -27.01 -0.26 19.08
N ILE A 208 -26.04 0.66 19.16
CA ILE A 208 -24.88 0.72 18.28
C ILE A 208 -23.60 0.51 19.08
N SER A 209 -22.78 -0.45 18.68
CA SER A 209 -21.42 -0.61 19.17
C SER A 209 -20.41 -0.46 18.03
N LEU A 210 -19.22 0.07 18.33
CA LEU A 210 -18.16 0.25 17.34
C LEU A 210 -16.87 -0.42 17.81
N THR A 211 -16.32 -1.29 16.97
CA THR A 211 -14.96 -1.81 17.14
C THR A 211 -14.03 -1.07 16.20
N ILE A 212 -13.00 -0.44 16.73
CA ILE A 212 -11.94 0.26 16.01
C ILE A 212 -10.68 -0.60 16.06
N ILE A 213 -10.09 -0.95 14.92
CA ILE A 213 -8.82 -1.68 14.83
C ILE A 213 -7.79 -0.82 14.07
N GLY A 214 -6.63 -0.61 14.67
CA GLY A 214 -5.54 0.17 14.09
C GLY A 214 -5.12 1.37 14.92
N ALA A 215 -5.38 1.31 16.24
CA ALA A 215 -4.87 2.29 17.18
C ALA A 215 -3.34 2.24 17.27
N GLU A 216 -2.72 3.39 17.13
CA GLU A 216 -1.31 3.63 17.43
C GLU A 216 -1.18 4.08 18.90
N LYS A 217 0.00 3.93 19.51
CA LYS A 217 0.23 4.40 20.88
C LYS A 217 -0.14 5.88 21.00
N GLY A 218 -1.04 6.20 21.93
CA GLY A 218 -1.51 7.57 22.22
C GLY A 218 -2.63 8.09 21.32
N SER A 219 -3.03 7.38 20.27
CA SER A 219 -4.10 7.85 19.35
C SER A 219 -5.53 7.68 19.92
N SER A 220 -5.69 6.82 20.92
CA SER A 220 -6.99 6.44 21.50
C SER A 220 -7.51 7.42 22.55
N SER A 221 -6.67 8.31 23.10
CA SER A 221 -7.03 9.18 24.22
C SER A 221 -8.19 10.16 23.95
N LYS A 222 -8.49 10.42 22.68
CA LYS A 222 -9.58 11.31 22.25
C LYS A 222 -10.93 10.62 22.08
N ILE A 223 -10.98 9.29 22.17
CA ILE A 223 -12.22 8.52 22.00
C ILE A 223 -12.42 7.71 23.29
N ASN A 224 -13.28 8.18 24.17
CA ASN A 224 -13.61 7.49 25.41
C ASN A 224 -15.14 7.38 25.55
N GLN A 225 -15.70 6.26 25.08
CA GLN A 225 -17.13 5.99 25.09
C GLN A 225 -17.36 4.51 25.39
N SER A 226 -18.35 4.18 26.20
CA SER A 226 -18.63 2.81 26.66
C SER A 226 -19.05 1.85 25.52
N ASN A 227 -19.63 2.38 24.44
CA ASN A 227 -20.04 1.60 23.26
C ASN A 227 -18.95 1.49 22.19
N ILE A 228 -17.73 2.00 22.45
CA ILE A 228 -16.59 1.94 21.50
C ILE A 228 -15.47 1.10 22.09
N LYS A 229 -15.08 0.06 21.37
CA LYS A 229 -13.91 -0.78 21.67
C LYS A 229 -12.76 -0.44 20.74
N ILE A 230 -11.62 -0.05 21.30
CA ILE A 230 -10.41 0.31 20.52
C ILE A 230 -9.36 -0.78 20.69
N LEU A 231 -8.87 -1.28 19.56
CA LEU A 231 -7.86 -2.33 19.48
C LEU A 231 -6.63 -1.85 18.71
N PRO A 232 -5.44 -2.34 19.05
CA PRO A 232 -4.22 -2.04 18.30
C PRO A 232 -4.29 -2.60 16.88
N THR A 233 -3.35 -2.20 16.04
CA THR A 233 -3.18 -2.75 14.69
C THR A 233 -3.05 -4.27 14.75
N GLN A 234 -3.86 -4.96 13.94
CA GLN A 234 -3.89 -6.43 13.88
C GLN A 234 -3.16 -6.93 12.64
N SER A 235 -1.97 -7.48 12.83
CA SER A 235 -1.17 -8.08 11.75
C SER A 235 -1.49 -9.55 11.48
N ASN A 236 -2.10 -10.24 12.45
CA ASN A 236 -2.52 -11.63 12.27
C ASN A 236 -3.81 -11.69 11.46
N LYS A 237 -3.72 -12.25 10.25
CA LYS A 237 -4.83 -12.35 9.30
C LYS A 237 -6.06 -13.08 9.87
N THR A 238 -5.87 -14.21 10.53
CA THR A 238 -6.98 -15.00 11.09
C THR A 238 -7.73 -14.23 12.18
N LYS A 239 -7.00 -13.51 13.03
CA LYS A 239 -7.59 -12.64 14.05
C LYS A 239 -8.34 -11.47 13.41
N LEU A 240 -7.76 -10.87 12.35
CA LEU A 240 -8.43 -9.78 11.63
C LEU A 240 -9.73 -10.26 10.97
N ILE A 241 -9.73 -11.41 10.29
CA ILE A 241 -10.93 -12.03 9.71
C ILE A 241 -11.99 -12.26 10.79
N LYS A 242 -11.59 -12.76 11.97
CA LYS A 242 -12.52 -12.95 13.08
C LYS A 242 -13.20 -11.64 13.49
N HIS A 243 -12.48 -10.52 13.51
CA HIS A 243 -13.09 -9.22 13.81
C HIS A 243 -14.12 -8.79 12.76
N TYR A 244 -13.87 -9.04 11.47
CA TYR A 244 -14.89 -8.83 10.44
C TYR A 244 -16.11 -9.72 10.69
N ASP A 245 -15.91 -10.98 11.06
CA ASP A 245 -17.01 -11.94 11.30
C ASP A 245 -17.81 -11.69 12.57
N ASP A 246 -17.20 -11.09 13.59
CA ASP A 246 -17.83 -10.79 14.87
C ASP A 246 -18.65 -9.47 14.82
N ASN A 247 -18.48 -8.66 13.77
CA ASN A 247 -19.25 -7.45 13.52
C ASN A 247 -20.17 -7.63 12.30
N ASN A 248 -21.23 -6.84 12.19
CA ASN A 248 -22.19 -7.02 11.10
C ASN A 248 -22.17 -5.91 10.05
N ILE A 249 -21.62 -4.75 10.35
CA ILE A 249 -21.52 -3.62 9.41
C ILE A 249 -20.09 -3.09 9.42
N PHE A 250 -19.46 -3.05 8.25
CA PHE A 250 -18.18 -2.34 8.05
C PHE A 250 -18.46 -0.88 7.72
N VAL A 251 -17.72 0.03 8.36
CA VAL A 251 -17.83 1.48 8.12
C VAL A 251 -16.50 2.07 7.68
N LEU A 252 -16.54 2.90 6.66
CA LEU A 252 -15.37 3.62 6.14
C LEU A 252 -15.69 5.11 6.00
N PRO A 253 -15.62 5.89 7.09
CA PRO A 253 -16.01 7.29 7.11
C PRO A 253 -14.94 8.25 6.57
N SER A 254 -13.92 7.73 5.88
CA SER A 254 -12.79 8.51 5.38
C SER A 254 -13.22 9.59 4.39
N PHE A 255 -12.69 10.79 4.53
CA PHE A 255 -12.92 11.90 3.59
C PHE A 255 -12.22 11.69 2.24
N THR A 256 -11.13 10.92 2.24
CA THR A 256 -10.37 10.60 1.03
C THR A 256 -9.74 9.21 1.13
N GLU A 257 -9.83 8.46 0.04
CA GLU A 257 -9.19 7.15 -0.14
C GLU A 257 -8.66 6.99 -1.57
N GLY A 258 -7.50 6.36 -1.70
CA GLY A 258 -6.98 5.96 -3.01
C GLY A 258 -7.52 4.59 -3.42
N HIS A 259 -7.15 3.55 -2.69
CA HIS A 259 -7.60 2.17 -2.91
C HIS A 259 -7.72 1.48 -1.55
N PRO A 260 -8.89 1.62 -0.87
CA PRO A 260 -9.06 1.13 0.50
C PRO A 260 -9.15 -0.40 0.51
N MET A 261 -8.05 -1.07 0.85
CA MET A 261 -8.00 -2.54 0.94
C MET A 261 -8.99 -3.10 1.95
N VAL A 262 -9.22 -2.38 3.04
CA VAL A 262 -10.18 -2.74 4.10
C VAL A 262 -11.62 -2.87 3.59
N LEU A 263 -11.98 -2.14 2.52
CA LEU A 263 -13.26 -2.29 1.85
C LEU A 263 -13.36 -3.64 1.12
N LEU A 264 -12.28 -4.05 0.45
CA LEU A 264 -12.23 -5.37 -0.20
C LEU A 264 -12.26 -6.51 0.84
N GLU A 265 -11.60 -6.32 1.98
CA GLU A 265 -11.66 -7.23 3.11
C GLU A 265 -13.09 -7.38 3.64
N ALA A 266 -13.79 -6.25 3.83
CA ALA A 266 -15.19 -6.24 4.25
C ALA A 266 -16.10 -6.96 3.25
N LEU A 267 -15.97 -6.66 1.96
CA LEU A 267 -16.72 -7.33 0.88
C LEU A 267 -16.46 -8.84 0.85
N ALA A 268 -15.20 -9.28 1.03
CA ALA A 268 -14.85 -10.70 1.10
C ALA A 268 -15.50 -11.41 2.29
N ARG A 269 -15.78 -10.69 3.38
CA ARG A 269 -16.48 -11.19 4.56
C ARG A 269 -17.98 -10.85 4.55
N ARG A 270 -18.50 -10.28 3.46
CA ARG A 270 -19.92 -9.87 3.31
C ARG A 270 -20.36 -8.84 4.39
N ARG A 271 -19.49 -7.88 4.73
CA ARG A 271 -19.77 -6.84 5.73
C ARG A 271 -19.91 -5.47 5.06
#